data_55bca9f186f116dc2984b4ceb0945588
#
_entry.id   55bca9f186f116dc2984b4ceb0945588
#
_cell.length_a   1.000
_cell.length_b   1.000
_cell.length_c   1.000
_cell.angle_alpha   90.00
_cell.angle_beta   90.00
_cell.angle_gamma   90.00
#
_symmetry.space_group_name_H-M   'P 1'
#
loop_
_entity.id
_entity.type
_entity.pdbx_description
1 polymer ?
#
loop_
_entity_poly.entity_id
_entity_poly.type
_entity_poly.pdbx_seq_one_letter_code
_entity_poly.pdbx_strand_id
1 'polypeptide(L)'
;MGDYMIRIGDYVTRKSYNNDIIFKVIDIQGNNCILYGVCIRLSADSPIEDLQMYSDKVEDDDFAMDFNEYKTLDRSEFFYLPGKVLHIDGDKDFLEKSMDFYKKNKIKAYGIYSLESELPDNIYSYLEKYNPDILVITGHDALYRKRRSNGSYKNTDNFIKSVKEARKYEKSHEKLIIIAGACQSNYEELIKAGANFASSPKRINIHALDPAIIASSLSFSDKNNNIDLINILEKTKYGPDGIGGIITKGTMYVGFPRE
;
A
#
# COMPACT_ATOMS: atom_id res chain seq x y z
N MET A 1 8.78 40.81 3.42
CA MET A 1 8.40 39.39 3.35
C MET A 1 9.28 38.68 4.34
N GLY A 2 8.71 38.20 5.44
CA GLY A 2 9.51 37.56 6.46
C GLY A 2 10.06 36.25 5.94
N ASP A 3 11.37 36.04 6.05
CA ASP A 3 12.01 34.74 5.81
C ASP A 3 11.49 33.75 6.82
N TYR A 4 10.50 32.95 6.43
CA TYR A 4 10.05 31.81 7.23
C TYR A 4 11.15 30.75 7.16
N MET A 5 11.83 30.57 8.29
CA MET A 5 12.85 29.52 8.44
C MET A 5 12.14 28.16 8.51
N ILE A 6 12.40 27.27 7.55
CA ILE A 6 11.88 25.90 7.52
C ILE A 6 12.41 25.12 8.73
N ARG A 7 11.55 24.36 9.39
CA ARG A 7 11.84 23.56 10.60
C ARG A 7 11.42 22.10 10.41
N ILE A 8 12.02 21.22 11.17
CA ILE A 8 11.56 19.81 11.28
C ILE A 8 10.09 19.79 11.72
N GLY A 9 9.27 19.06 10.99
CA GLY A 9 7.83 18.96 11.20
C GLY A 9 6.99 19.86 10.29
N ASP A 10 7.57 20.83 9.61
CA ASP A 10 6.85 21.68 8.67
C ASP A 10 6.38 20.91 7.44
N TYR A 11 5.24 21.35 6.88
CA TYR A 11 4.75 20.87 5.60
C TYR A 11 5.24 21.77 4.48
N VAL A 12 5.79 21.16 3.44
CA VAL A 12 6.43 21.86 2.33
C VAL A 12 6.13 21.18 1.00
N THR A 13 6.30 21.91 -0.09
CA THR A 13 6.30 21.41 -1.46
C THR A 13 7.62 21.80 -2.15
N ARG A 14 7.94 21.18 -3.29
CA ARG A 14 9.16 21.48 -4.07
C ARG A 14 8.83 22.31 -5.31
N LYS A 15 9.43 23.50 -5.43
CA LYS A 15 9.23 24.41 -6.57
C LYS A 15 9.69 23.80 -7.89
N SER A 16 10.82 23.09 -7.88
CA SER A 16 11.37 22.42 -9.07
C SER A 16 10.46 21.32 -9.63
N TYR A 17 9.48 20.85 -8.87
CA TYR A 17 8.48 19.86 -9.25
C TYR A 17 7.06 20.45 -9.29
N ASN A 18 6.94 21.77 -9.53
CA ASN A 18 5.66 22.49 -9.62
C ASN A 18 4.76 22.31 -8.38
N ASN A 19 5.33 22.09 -7.20
CA ASN A 19 4.61 21.89 -5.94
C ASN A 19 3.59 20.71 -6.00
N ASP A 20 3.92 19.64 -6.71
CA ASP A 20 3.02 18.53 -7.02
C ASP A 20 2.75 17.59 -5.83
N ILE A 21 3.65 17.56 -4.85
CA ILE A 21 3.57 16.66 -3.68
C ILE A 21 3.81 17.46 -2.40
N ILE A 22 2.95 17.22 -1.41
CA ILE A 22 3.13 17.74 -0.06
C ILE A 22 4.04 16.79 0.73
N PHE A 23 5.09 17.36 1.31
CA PHE A 23 6.05 16.66 2.15
C PHE A 23 6.03 17.20 3.58
N LYS A 24 6.40 16.36 4.52
CA LYS A 24 6.78 16.73 5.88
C LYS A 24 8.30 16.73 5.98
N VAL A 25 8.87 17.78 6.54
CA VAL A 25 10.32 17.86 6.82
C VAL A 25 10.63 16.98 8.03
N ILE A 26 11.46 15.96 7.86
CA ILE A 26 11.81 15.01 8.94
C ILE A 26 13.22 15.23 9.49
N ASP A 27 14.10 15.84 8.69
CA ASP A 27 15.47 16.17 9.12
C ASP A 27 16.01 17.35 8.29
N ILE A 28 17.00 18.07 8.84
CA ILE A 28 17.70 19.19 8.17
C ILE A 28 19.19 18.97 8.32
N GLN A 29 19.89 18.78 7.20
CA GLN A 29 21.32 18.55 7.11
C GLN A 29 22.01 19.70 6.37
N GLY A 30 22.46 20.71 7.12
CA GLY A 30 23.04 21.94 6.54
C GLY A 30 21.98 22.71 5.72
N ASN A 31 22.15 22.82 4.39
CA ASN A 31 21.20 23.47 3.50
C ASN A 31 20.22 22.49 2.82
N ASN A 32 20.22 21.23 3.22
CA ASN A 32 19.38 20.19 2.61
C ASN A 32 18.37 19.66 3.61
N CYS A 33 17.11 19.50 3.22
CA CYS A 33 16.06 18.91 4.01
C CYS A 33 15.79 17.48 3.53
N ILE A 34 15.56 16.57 4.48
CA ILE A 34 15.03 15.24 4.20
C ILE A 34 13.51 15.30 4.37
N LEU A 35 12.81 14.81 3.37
CA LEU A 35 11.38 15.00 3.16
C LEU A 35 10.66 13.64 3.07
N TYR A 36 9.51 13.53 3.75
CA TYR A 36 8.59 12.40 3.59
C TYR A 36 7.26 12.87 3.01
N GLY A 37 6.80 12.20 1.96
CA GLY A 37 5.50 12.45 1.36
C GLY A 37 4.36 12.19 2.35
N VAL A 38 3.36 13.08 2.39
CA VAL A 38 2.25 12.98 3.35
C VAL A 38 1.25 11.92 2.96
N CYS A 39 0.83 11.91 1.70
CA CYS A 39 -0.14 10.95 1.15
C CYS A 39 0.51 9.95 0.18
N ILE A 40 1.74 10.20 -0.23
CA ILE A 40 2.49 9.39 -1.19
C ILE A 40 3.71 8.80 -0.48
N ARG A 41 3.98 7.52 -0.69
CA ARG A 41 5.12 6.79 -0.09
C ARG A 41 6.44 7.19 -0.76
N LEU A 42 6.80 8.47 -0.69
CA LEU A 42 7.99 9.03 -1.28
C LEU A 42 8.88 9.66 -0.21
N SER A 43 10.14 9.22 -0.18
CA SER A 43 11.22 9.89 0.54
C SER A 43 12.07 10.67 -0.45
N ALA A 44 12.35 11.91 -0.17
CA ALA A 44 13.13 12.80 -1.02
C ALA A 44 14.09 13.65 -0.19
N ASP A 45 15.08 14.24 -0.84
CA ASP A 45 15.86 15.33 -0.31
C ASP A 45 15.72 16.57 -1.20
N SER A 46 15.89 17.75 -0.62
CA SER A 46 15.78 18.99 -1.38
C SER A 46 16.52 20.12 -0.66
N PRO A 47 17.22 21.01 -1.41
CA PRO A 47 17.75 22.25 -0.86
C PRO A 47 16.62 23.11 -0.27
N ILE A 48 16.91 23.82 0.81
CA ILE A 48 15.92 24.70 1.48
C ILE A 48 15.35 25.75 0.51
N GLU A 49 16.15 26.27 -0.38
CA GLU A 49 15.73 27.26 -1.38
C GLU A 49 14.71 26.75 -2.38
N ASP A 50 14.67 25.44 -2.63
CA ASP A 50 13.67 24.79 -3.50
C ASP A 50 12.34 24.54 -2.80
N LEU A 51 12.30 24.69 -1.47
CA LEU A 51 11.10 24.41 -0.70
C LEU A 51 10.18 25.63 -0.62
N GLN A 52 8.89 25.34 -0.59
CA GLN A 52 7.83 26.30 -0.34
C GLN A 52 6.96 25.78 0.80
N MET A 53 6.70 26.62 1.81
CA MET A 53 5.80 26.29 2.91
C MET A 53 4.40 25.97 2.38
N TYR A 54 3.83 24.89 2.88
CA TYR A 54 2.44 24.53 2.65
C TYR A 54 1.62 24.91 3.87
N SER A 55 0.71 25.88 3.70
CA SER A 55 -0.05 26.50 4.80
C SER A 55 -1.49 26.02 4.94
N ASP A 56 -2.01 25.33 3.93
CA ASP A 56 -3.36 24.81 3.99
C ASP A 56 -3.42 23.60 4.95
N LYS A 57 -4.61 23.33 5.50
CA LYS A 57 -4.79 22.07 6.24
C LYS A 57 -4.44 20.93 5.33
N VAL A 58 -3.48 20.11 5.74
CA VAL A 58 -3.28 18.81 5.15
C VAL A 58 -4.54 18.01 5.49
N GLU A 59 -5.50 18.02 4.57
CA GLU A 59 -6.63 17.11 4.67
C GLU A 59 -6.04 15.72 4.47
N ASP A 60 -6.18 14.85 5.51
CA ASP A 60 -6.10 13.42 5.26
C ASP A 60 -7.11 13.17 4.14
N ASP A 61 -6.63 12.70 2.99
CA ASP A 61 -7.51 12.26 1.92
C ASP A 61 -8.50 11.27 2.55
N ASP A 62 -9.70 11.79 2.86
CA ASP A 62 -10.76 10.98 3.44
C ASP A 62 -11.28 10.09 2.29
N PHE A 63 -10.50 9.05 1.97
CA PHE A 63 -10.95 7.98 1.10
C PHE A 63 -12.05 7.24 1.83
N ALA A 64 -13.23 7.86 1.85
CA ALA A 64 -14.46 7.17 2.16
C ALA A 64 -14.71 6.19 1.02
N MET A 65 -14.18 4.98 1.13
CA MET A 65 -14.65 3.91 0.28
C MET A 65 -16.14 3.71 0.60
N ASP A 66 -16.94 3.95 -0.41
CA ASP A 66 -18.33 3.60 -0.31
C ASP A 66 -18.47 2.08 -0.49
N PHE A 67 -18.39 1.34 0.62
CA PHE A 67 -18.77 -0.06 0.66
C PHE A 67 -20.29 -0.26 0.63
N ASN A 68 -21.06 0.70 0.08
CA ASN A 68 -22.52 0.57 0.00
C ASN A 68 -22.94 -0.63 -0.85
N GLU A 69 -22.13 -1.05 -1.84
CA GLU A 69 -22.36 -2.30 -2.56
C GLU A 69 -22.51 -3.51 -1.61
N TYR A 70 -21.74 -3.53 -0.52
CA TYR A 70 -21.79 -4.62 0.46
C TYR A 70 -22.85 -4.40 1.55
N LYS A 71 -23.44 -3.20 1.63
CA LYS A 71 -24.57 -2.92 2.53
C LYS A 71 -25.88 -3.44 1.97
N THR A 72 -25.96 -3.69 0.65
CA THR A 72 -27.13 -4.25 -0.03
C THR A 72 -27.26 -5.76 0.12
N LEU A 73 -26.22 -6.44 0.70
CA LEU A 73 -26.30 -7.87 0.98
C LEU A 73 -27.43 -8.14 1.97
N ASP A 74 -28.29 -9.09 1.62
CA ASP A 74 -29.34 -9.54 2.52
C ASP A 74 -28.72 -10.16 3.77
N ARG A 75 -28.84 -9.45 4.89
CA ARG A 75 -28.33 -9.86 6.20
C ARG A 75 -29.44 -10.41 7.10
N SER A 76 -30.64 -10.57 6.62
CA SER A 76 -31.74 -11.15 7.37
C SER A 76 -31.58 -12.67 7.49
N GLU A 77 -31.13 -13.30 6.41
CA GLU A 77 -31.00 -14.74 6.32
C GLU A 77 -29.55 -15.25 6.23
N PHE A 78 -28.61 -14.40 5.74
CA PHE A 78 -27.22 -14.79 5.51
C PHE A 78 -26.27 -14.15 6.50
N PHE A 79 -25.20 -14.86 6.84
CA PHE A 79 -24.05 -14.29 7.51
C PHE A 79 -22.85 -14.18 6.56
N TYR A 80 -22.00 -13.20 6.83
CA TYR A 80 -20.84 -12.86 6.01
C TYR A 80 -19.58 -12.83 6.86
N LEU A 81 -18.54 -13.56 6.43
CA LEU A 81 -17.23 -13.59 7.06
C LEU A 81 -16.21 -13.00 6.10
N PRO A 82 -15.91 -11.69 6.19
CA PRO A 82 -14.87 -11.05 5.39
C PRO A 82 -13.50 -11.70 5.60
N GLY A 83 -12.69 -11.72 4.55
CA GLY A 83 -11.34 -12.25 4.63
C GLY A 83 -10.45 -11.47 5.60
N LYS A 84 -9.56 -12.18 6.30
CA LYS A 84 -8.60 -11.59 7.24
C LYS A 84 -7.39 -11.02 6.49
N VAL A 85 -6.97 -9.83 6.87
CA VAL A 85 -5.81 -9.15 6.29
C VAL A 85 -4.63 -9.21 7.26
N LEU A 86 -3.46 -9.57 6.74
CA LEU A 86 -2.18 -9.29 7.39
C LEU A 86 -1.47 -8.21 6.57
N HIS A 87 -1.24 -7.04 7.17
CA HIS A 87 -0.57 -5.92 6.53
C HIS A 87 0.79 -5.69 7.18
N ILE A 88 1.84 -5.89 6.41
CA ILE A 88 3.22 -5.68 6.84
C ILE A 88 3.77 -4.48 6.08
N ASP A 89 4.31 -3.52 6.80
CA ASP A 89 4.77 -2.26 6.24
C ASP A 89 6.16 -1.88 6.78
N GLY A 90 7.02 -1.44 5.89
CA GLY A 90 8.33 -0.87 6.22
C GLY A 90 8.26 0.56 6.77
N ASP A 91 7.07 1.16 6.80
CA ASP A 91 6.83 2.49 7.35
C ASP A 91 5.74 2.44 8.42
N LYS A 92 6.09 2.90 9.63
CA LYS A 92 5.20 2.82 10.78
C LYS A 92 3.99 3.75 10.65
N ASP A 93 4.19 4.97 10.14
CA ASP A 93 3.13 5.96 10.03
C ASP A 93 2.10 5.54 8.96
N PHE A 94 2.57 4.96 7.85
CA PHE A 94 1.68 4.42 6.83
C PHE A 94 0.98 3.13 7.25
N LEU A 95 1.63 2.30 8.07
CA LEU A 95 0.98 1.16 8.70
C LEU A 95 -0.17 1.62 9.60
N GLU A 96 0.05 2.61 10.47
CA GLU A 96 -0.98 3.15 11.37
C GLU A 96 -2.18 3.68 10.56
N LYS A 97 -1.94 4.47 9.51
CA LYS A 97 -3.01 4.94 8.60
C LYS A 97 -3.79 3.79 7.97
N SER A 98 -3.10 2.74 7.51
CA SER A 98 -3.74 1.55 6.93
C SER A 98 -4.58 0.79 7.96
N MET A 99 -4.10 0.66 9.19
CA MET A 99 -4.84 0.00 10.28
C MET A 99 -6.08 0.79 10.69
N ASP A 100 -5.99 2.12 10.77
CA ASP A 100 -7.15 2.98 11.03
C ASP A 100 -8.19 2.88 9.91
N PHE A 101 -7.74 2.82 8.65
CA PHE A 101 -8.61 2.58 7.49
C PHE A 101 -9.35 1.24 7.60
N TYR A 102 -8.65 0.14 7.92
CA TYR A 102 -9.29 -1.16 8.13
C TYR A 102 -10.30 -1.13 9.29
N LYS A 103 -9.96 -0.49 10.40
CA LYS A 103 -10.84 -0.34 11.56
C LYS A 103 -12.11 0.45 11.22
N LYS A 104 -11.97 1.60 10.53
CA LYS A 104 -13.10 2.43 10.06
C LYS A 104 -14.05 1.60 9.18
N ASN A 105 -13.51 0.71 8.37
CA ASN A 105 -14.27 -0.15 7.44
C ASN A 105 -14.64 -1.53 8.04
N LYS A 106 -14.42 -1.76 9.33
CA LYS A 106 -14.76 -3.01 10.04
C LYS A 106 -14.13 -4.26 9.45
N ILE A 107 -12.91 -4.14 8.93
CA ILE A 107 -12.11 -5.25 8.40
C ILE A 107 -11.23 -5.82 9.49
N LYS A 108 -11.21 -7.15 9.62
CA LYS A 108 -10.30 -7.84 10.53
C LYS A 108 -8.90 -7.84 9.94
N ALA A 109 -8.04 -6.95 10.46
CA ALA A 109 -6.68 -6.80 10.00
C ALA A 109 -5.67 -6.88 11.16
N TYR A 110 -4.48 -7.37 10.86
CA TYR A 110 -3.32 -7.41 11.73
C TYR A 110 -2.20 -6.59 11.07
N GLY A 111 -1.64 -5.64 11.80
CA GLY A 111 -0.55 -4.79 11.32
C GLY A 111 0.78 -5.21 11.92
N ILE A 112 1.83 -5.29 11.11
CA ILE A 112 3.20 -5.54 11.55
C ILE A 112 4.11 -4.50 10.91
N TYR A 113 4.84 -3.75 11.73
CA TYR A 113 5.97 -2.97 11.26
C TYR A 113 7.19 -3.88 11.13
N SER A 114 7.82 -3.89 9.96
CA SER A 114 9.06 -4.64 9.72
C SER A 114 9.84 -3.97 8.60
N LEU A 115 11.14 -3.78 8.80
CA LEU A 115 12.00 -3.25 7.76
C LEU A 115 11.99 -4.17 6.53
N GLU A 116 12.07 -3.58 5.34
CA GLU A 116 12.02 -4.33 4.07
C GLU A 116 13.10 -5.40 3.97
N SER A 117 14.28 -5.16 4.58
CA SER A 117 15.38 -6.12 4.62
C SER A 117 15.12 -7.34 5.50
N GLU A 118 14.23 -7.23 6.49
CA GLU A 118 13.91 -8.29 7.44
C GLU A 118 12.69 -9.13 6.99
N LEU A 119 11.91 -8.61 6.07
CA LEU A 119 10.67 -9.24 5.59
C LEU A 119 10.87 -10.67 5.09
N PRO A 120 11.88 -10.98 4.22
CA PRO A 120 12.03 -12.33 3.67
C PRO A 120 12.21 -13.41 4.73
N ASP A 121 12.90 -13.09 5.82
CA ASP A 121 13.26 -14.05 6.86
C ASP A 121 12.09 -14.30 7.83
N ASN A 122 11.17 -13.32 7.96
CA ASN A 122 10.11 -13.36 8.97
C ASN A 122 8.72 -13.70 8.40
N ILE A 123 8.51 -13.53 7.08
CA ILE A 123 7.18 -13.63 6.45
C ILE A 123 6.49 -14.97 6.73
N TYR A 124 7.23 -16.08 6.67
CA TYR A 124 6.69 -17.41 6.88
C TYR A 124 6.11 -17.55 8.30
N SER A 125 6.84 -17.13 9.32
CA SER A 125 6.41 -17.19 10.73
C SER A 125 5.18 -16.30 10.99
N TYR A 126 5.10 -15.15 10.33
CA TYR A 126 3.93 -14.28 10.42
C TYR A 126 2.70 -14.92 9.80
N LEU A 127 2.85 -15.61 8.65
CA LEU A 127 1.74 -16.33 8.01
C LEU A 127 1.24 -17.48 8.88
N GLU A 128 2.12 -18.27 9.49
CA GLU A 128 1.73 -19.33 10.44
C GLU A 128 0.96 -18.78 11.64
N LYS A 129 1.44 -17.65 12.20
CA LYS A 129 0.83 -17.05 13.39
C LYS A 129 -0.56 -16.47 13.13
N TYR A 130 -0.75 -15.77 12.02
CA TYR A 130 -1.97 -15.00 11.75
C TYR A 130 -2.94 -15.71 10.82
N ASN A 131 -2.47 -16.66 10.01
CA ASN A 131 -3.25 -17.39 9.01
C ASN A 131 -4.23 -16.49 8.26
N PRO A 132 -3.71 -15.48 7.50
CA PRO A 132 -4.54 -14.52 6.78
C PRO A 132 -5.07 -15.09 5.46
N ASP A 133 -6.15 -14.51 4.95
CA ASP A 133 -6.65 -14.74 3.59
C ASP A 133 -5.97 -13.78 2.59
N ILE A 134 -5.56 -12.59 3.06
CA ILE A 134 -4.91 -11.55 2.27
C ILE A 134 -3.64 -11.10 2.99
N LEU A 135 -2.53 -11.12 2.27
CA LEU A 135 -1.24 -10.58 2.72
C LEU A 135 -0.91 -9.31 1.96
N VAL A 136 -0.67 -8.23 2.67
CA VAL A 136 -0.13 -6.97 2.13
C VAL A 136 1.32 -6.82 2.59
N ILE A 137 2.23 -6.63 1.64
CA ILE A 137 3.66 -6.39 1.88
C ILE A 137 4.03 -5.10 1.21
N THR A 138 4.28 -4.05 1.98
CA THR A 138 4.58 -2.73 1.45
C THR A 138 5.66 -2.02 2.27
N GLY A 139 6.04 -0.83 1.86
CA GLY A 139 7.10 -0.04 2.46
C GLY A 139 7.59 1.03 1.50
N HIS A 140 8.89 1.25 1.46
CA HIS A 140 9.54 2.17 0.54
C HIS A 140 10.34 1.45 -0.52
N ASP A 141 10.22 1.90 -1.78
CA ASP A 141 11.08 1.48 -2.87
C ASP A 141 11.42 2.69 -3.76
N ALA A 142 12.47 2.56 -4.54
CA ALA A 142 12.91 3.58 -5.49
C ALA A 142 13.66 2.95 -6.64
N LEU A 143 13.40 3.44 -7.86
CA LEU A 143 14.14 3.08 -9.05
C LEU A 143 15.32 4.05 -9.26
N TYR A 144 16.54 3.58 -9.08
CA TYR A 144 17.74 4.34 -9.38
C TYR A 144 18.13 4.20 -10.85
N ARG A 145 17.90 5.22 -11.65
CA ARG A 145 18.31 5.27 -13.07
C ARG A 145 19.80 5.66 -13.17
N LYS A 146 20.69 4.68 -13.34
CA LYS A 146 22.08 4.96 -13.75
C LYS A 146 22.11 5.20 -15.25
N ARG A 147 22.84 6.25 -15.71
CA ARG A 147 22.91 6.68 -17.12
C ARG A 147 23.33 5.59 -18.15
N ARG A 148 23.79 4.42 -17.74
CA ARG A 148 24.35 3.35 -18.61
C ARG A 148 24.06 1.92 -18.16
N SER A 149 23.14 1.64 -17.23
CA SER A 149 22.79 0.28 -16.81
C SER A 149 21.29 0.15 -16.58
N ASN A 150 20.76 -1.08 -16.67
CA ASN A 150 19.42 -1.40 -16.16
C ASN A 150 19.31 -0.83 -14.75
N GLY A 151 18.28 -0.03 -14.50
CA GLY A 151 18.07 0.62 -13.21
C GLY A 151 18.12 -0.41 -12.06
N SER A 152 18.65 0.01 -10.91
CA SER A 152 18.60 -0.81 -9.69
C SER A 152 17.46 -0.30 -8.82
N TYR A 153 16.82 -1.21 -8.10
CA TYR A 153 15.75 -0.89 -7.15
C TYR A 153 16.31 -0.90 -5.72
N LYS A 154 15.73 -0.09 -4.84
CA LYS A 154 16.15 -0.02 -3.44
C LYS A 154 15.73 -1.29 -2.68
N ASN A 155 14.46 -1.64 -2.75
CA ASN A 155 13.86 -2.71 -1.94
C ASN A 155 13.04 -3.74 -2.74
N THR A 156 12.88 -3.59 -4.06
CA THR A 156 12.13 -4.57 -4.88
C THR A 156 12.58 -6.00 -4.65
N ASP A 157 13.89 -6.26 -4.53
CA ASP A 157 14.42 -7.62 -4.30
C ASP A 157 13.94 -8.22 -2.96
N ASN A 158 13.80 -7.40 -1.92
CA ASN A 158 13.26 -7.83 -0.63
C ASN A 158 11.79 -8.20 -0.74
N PHE A 159 10.99 -7.41 -1.45
CA PHE A 159 9.60 -7.73 -1.73
C PHE A 159 9.45 -9.01 -2.56
N ILE A 160 10.26 -9.18 -3.61
CA ILE A 160 10.27 -10.41 -4.43
C ILE A 160 10.58 -11.65 -3.58
N LYS A 161 11.61 -11.58 -2.73
CA LYS A 161 11.96 -12.69 -1.83
C LYS A 161 10.82 -12.99 -0.86
N SER A 162 10.21 -11.96 -0.26
CA SER A 162 9.08 -12.10 0.66
C SER A 162 7.86 -12.75 -0.01
N VAL A 163 7.53 -12.36 -1.24
CA VAL A 163 6.45 -13.00 -2.02
C VAL A 163 6.77 -14.47 -2.28
N LYS A 164 8.01 -14.80 -2.64
CA LYS A 164 8.43 -16.20 -2.85
C LYS A 164 8.34 -17.03 -1.57
N GLU A 165 8.75 -16.49 -0.43
CA GLU A 165 8.62 -17.17 0.87
C GLU A 165 7.14 -17.36 1.24
N ALA A 166 6.28 -16.35 1.02
CA ALA A 166 4.85 -16.48 1.21
C ALA A 166 4.22 -17.56 0.32
N ARG A 167 4.71 -17.72 -0.92
CA ARG A 167 4.27 -18.81 -1.82
C ARG A 167 4.79 -20.20 -1.45
N LYS A 168 5.84 -20.30 -0.66
CA LYS A 168 6.23 -21.58 -0.04
C LYS A 168 5.23 -22.00 1.05
N TYR A 169 4.69 -21.03 1.80
CA TYR A 169 3.64 -21.27 2.78
C TYR A 169 2.32 -21.68 2.12
N GLU A 170 1.82 -20.90 1.14
CA GLU A 170 0.59 -21.21 0.41
C GLU A 170 0.80 -20.92 -1.10
N LYS A 171 0.77 -22.00 -1.90
CA LYS A 171 0.96 -21.95 -3.36
C LYS A 171 -0.25 -21.43 -4.10
N SER A 172 -1.45 -21.61 -3.54
CA SER A 172 -2.70 -21.21 -4.19
C SER A 172 -2.90 -19.70 -4.16
N HIS A 173 -3.06 -19.09 -5.32
CA HIS A 173 -3.41 -17.69 -5.48
C HIS A 173 -4.81 -17.34 -4.98
N GLU A 174 -5.69 -18.33 -4.80
CA GLU A 174 -7.05 -18.16 -4.29
C GLU A 174 -7.13 -18.30 -2.76
N LYS A 175 -6.23 -19.10 -2.15
CA LYS A 175 -6.21 -19.32 -0.69
C LYS A 175 -5.44 -18.23 0.05
N LEU A 176 -4.42 -17.68 -0.59
CA LEU A 176 -3.67 -16.53 -0.07
C LEU A 176 -3.50 -15.51 -1.19
N ILE A 177 -4.20 -14.40 -1.09
CA ILE A 177 -4.03 -13.28 -2.01
C ILE A 177 -2.86 -12.42 -1.51
N ILE A 178 -1.88 -12.15 -2.37
CA ILE A 178 -0.70 -11.34 -2.03
C ILE A 178 -0.73 -10.04 -2.81
N ILE A 179 -0.67 -8.92 -2.09
CA ILE A 179 -0.52 -7.55 -2.60
C ILE A 179 0.88 -7.08 -2.20
N ALA A 180 1.74 -6.75 -3.17
CA ALA A 180 3.14 -6.47 -2.86
C ALA A 180 3.68 -5.24 -3.58
N GLY A 181 4.69 -4.60 -2.97
CA GLY A 181 5.45 -3.51 -3.56
C GLY A 181 5.11 -2.14 -2.99
N ALA A 182 5.84 -1.15 -3.47
CA ALA A 182 5.79 0.24 -3.06
C ALA A 182 5.90 1.17 -4.27
N CYS A 183 6.14 2.47 -4.06
CA CYS A 183 6.40 3.41 -5.14
C CYS A 183 7.52 2.93 -6.06
N GLN A 184 7.32 3.00 -7.37
CA GLN A 184 8.31 2.67 -8.40
C GLN A 184 8.85 1.23 -8.37
N SER A 185 8.26 0.31 -7.62
CA SER A 185 8.67 -1.11 -7.56
C SER A 185 8.65 -1.79 -8.95
N ASN A 186 9.40 -2.88 -9.09
CA ASN A 186 9.38 -3.69 -10.31
C ASN A 186 8.15 -4.58 -10.34
N TYR A 187 7.07 -4.03 -10.89
CA TYR A 187 5.76 -4.68 -11.00
C TYR A 187 5.83 -6.09 -11.59
N GLU A 188 6.50 -6.22 -12.75
CA GLU A 188 6.54 -7.48 -13.50
C GLU A 188 7.22 -8.59 -12.70
N GLU A 189 8.31 -8.27 -12.01
CA GLU A 189 9.03 -9.26 -11.21
C GLU A 189 8.26 -9.64 -9.94
N LEU A 190 7.46 -8.73 -9.37
CA LEU A 190 6.58 -9.04 -8.25
C LEU A 190 5.44 -10.00 -8.67
N ILE A 191 4.80 -9.76 -9.82
CA ILE A 191 3.78 -10.66 -10.36
C ILE A 191 4.41 -12.03 -10.69
N LYS A 192 5.57 -12.08 -11.35
CA LYS A 192 6.29 -13.33 -11.63
C LYS A 192 6.70 -14.09 -10.36
N ALA A 193 6.97 -13.37 -9.27
CA ALA A 193 7.28 -13.99 -7.98
C ALA A 193 6.07 -14.66 -7.33
N GLY A 194 4.85 -14.32 -7.78
CA GLY A 194 3.61 -14.90 -7.31
C GLY A 194 2.67 -13.94 -6.59
N ALA A 195 2.89 -12.64 -6.65
CA ALA A 195 1.91 -11.67 -6.17
C ALA A 195 0.63 -11.71 -7.02
N ASN A 196 -0.53 -11.52 -6.39
CA ASN A 196 -1.80 -11.34 -7.10
C ASN A 196 -1.95 -9.91 -7.59
N PHE A 197 -1.49 -8.96 -6.77
CA PHE A 197 -1.47 -7.53 -7.07
C PHE A 197 -0.08 -6.98 -6.77
N ALA A 198 0.36 -6.05 -7.60
CA ALA A 198 1.63 -5.38 -7.39
C ALA A 198 1.55 -3.89 -7.70
N SER A 199 2.36 -3.13 -6.98
CA SER A 199 2.43 -1.69 -7.11
C SER A 199 3.21 -1.28 -8.35
N SER A 200 2.81 -0.13 -8.91
CA SER A 200 3.60 0.68 -9.82
C SER A 200 3.86 0.07 -11.22
N PRO A 201 2.83 -0.40 -11.96
CA PRO A 201 3.00 -0.85 -13.34
C PRO A 201 3.66 0.21 -14.22
N LYS A 202 3.36 1.49 -14.02
CA LYS A 202 3.93 2.63 -14.75
C LYS A 202 5.16 3.24 -14.06
N ARG A 203 5.71 2.61 -13.00
CA ARG A 203 6.83 3.13 -12.22
C ARG A 203 6.57 4.51 -11.62
N ILE A 204 5.35 4.77 -11.23
CA ILE A 204 4.90 5.98 -10.57
C ILE A 204 4.83 5.80 -9.05
N ASN A 205 4.68 6.90 -8.34
CA ASN A 205 4.39 6.85 -6.91
C ASN A 205 2.93 6.44 -6.71
N ILE A 206 2.67 5.63 -5.69
CA ILE A 206 1.32 5.19 -5.31
C ILE A 206 0.84 5.93 -4.06
N HIS A 207 -0.45 5.99 -3.87
CA HIS A 207 -1.02 6.49 -2.62
C HIS A 207 -0.78 5.50 -1.48
N ALA A 208 -0.57 6.01 -0.26
CA ALA A 208 -0.26 5.18 0.90
C ALA A 208 -1.34 4.12 1.21
N LEU A 209 -2.62 4.47 0.98
CA LEU A 209 -3.75 3.59 1.25
C LEU A 209 -4.13 2.69 0.07
N ASP A 210 -3.55 2.85 -1.13
CA ASP A 210 -3.93 2.03 -2.29
C ASP A 210 -3.87 0.52 -2.01
N PRO A 211 -2.80 -0.04 -1.37
CA PRO A 211 -2.79 -1.46 -1.03
C PRO A 211 -3.89 -1.87 -0.04
N ALA A 212 -4.23 -0.99 0.91
CA ALA A 212 -5.29 -1.24 1.88
C ALA A 212 -6.68 -1.19 1.23
N ILE A 213 -6.89 -0.33 0.24
CA ILE A 213 -8.12 -0.25 -0.56
C ILE A 213 -8.34 -1.55 -1.34
N ILE A 214 -7.31 -2.05 -2.03
CA ILE A 214 -7.37 -3.33 -2.73
C ILE A 214 -7.69 -4.47 -1.75
N ALA A 215 -6.94 -4.57 -0.63
CA ALA A 215 -7.16 -5.61 0.37
C ALA A 215 -8.59 -5.57 0.94
N SER A 216 -9.12 -4.38 1.18
CA SER A 216 -10.48 -4.19 1.68
C SER A 216 -11.53 -4.65 0.69
N SER A 217 -11.37 -4.28 -0.58
CA SER A 217 -12.28 -4.72 -1.65
C SER A 217 -12.30 -6.24 -1.77
N LEU A 218 -11.13 -6.88 -1.72
CA LEU A 218 -11.01 -8.34 -1.77
C LEU A 218 -11.59 -9.03 -0.55
N SER A 219 -11.42 -8.42 0.65
CA SER A 219 -11.95 -8.93 1.91
C SER A 219 -13.49 -9.04 1.90
N PHE A 220 -14.16 -8.12 1.20
CA PHE A 220 -15.61 -8.12 1.05
C PHE A 220 -16.13 -8.76 -0.24
N SER A 221 -15.27 -9.21 -1.14
CA SER A 221 -15.68 -9.92 -2.35
C SER A 221 -15.93 -11.40 -2.06
N ASP A 222 -17.02 -11.95 -2.60
CA ASP A 222 -17.40 -13.36 -2.43
C ASP A 222 -16.30 -14.28 -2.98
N LYS A 223 -15.87 -15.24 -2.16
CA LYS A 223 -14.84 -16.22 -2.52
C LYS A 223 -15.21 -17.18 -3.65
N ASN A 224 -16.47 -17.28 -3.98
CA ASN A 224 -16.95 -18.16 -5.06
C ASN A 224 -16.95 -17.46 -6.42
N ASN A 225 -16.85 -16.13 -6.43
CA ASN A 225 -16.95 -15.31 -7.64
C ASN A 225 -15.58 -14.68 -7.98
N ASN A 226 -15.32 -14.56 -9.28
CA ASN A 226 -14.21 -13.73 -9.74
C ASN A 226 -14.49 -12.28 -9.41
N ILE A 227 -13.44 -11.57 -9.01
CA ILE A 227 -13.51 -10.13 -8.75
C ILE A 227 -13.67 -9.34 -10.06
N ASP A 228 -14.35 -8.22 -10.00
CA ASP A 228 -14.24 -7.19 -11.02
C ASP A 228 -12.92 -6.42 -10.81
N LEU A 229 -11.87 -6.89 -11.50
CA LEU A 229 -10.51 -6.36 -11.36
C LEU A 229 -10.47 -4.87 -11.68
N ILE A 230 -11.11 -4.44 -12.75
CA ILE A 230 -11.07 -3.03 -13.19
C ILE A 230 -11.74 -2.13 -12.17
N ASN A 231 -12.95 -2.48 -11.71
CA ASN A 231 -13.66 -1.73 -10.69
C ASN A 231 -12.84 -1.60 -9.39
N ILE A 232 -12.16 -2.67 -8.97
CA ILE A 232 -11.31 -2.63 -7.78
C ILE A 232 -10.12 -1.69 -7.97
N LEU A 233 -9.44 -1.73 -9.11
CA LEU A 233 -8.30 -0.86 -9.40
C LEU A 233 -8.71 0.62 -9.49
N GLU A 234 -9.85 0.92 -10.08
CA GLU A 234 -10.39 2.29 -10.20
C GLU A 234 -10.70 2.94 -8.84
N LYS A 235 -10.86 2.16 -7.77
CA LYS A 235 -11.00 2.68 -6.40
C LYS A 235 -9.70 3.24 -5.83
N THR A 236 -8.54 2.97 -6.43
CA THR A 236 -7.24 3.50 -6.01
C THR A 236 -6.95 4.87 -6.63
N LYS A 237 -6.01 5.61 -6.05
CA LYS A 237 -5.71 7.01 -6.46
C LYS A 237 -5.36 7.13 -7.95
N TYR A 238 -4.59 6.20 -8.47
CA TYR A 238 -4.09 6.23 -9.86
C TYR A 238 -4.62 5.08 -10.72
N GLY A 239 -5.60 4.34 -10.22
CA GLY A 239 -6.20 3.23 -10.93
C GLY A 239 -5.16 2.19 -11.40
N PRO A 240 -5.35 1.62 -12.63
CA PRO A 240 -4.45 0.62 -13.18
C PRO A 240 -3.01 1.09 -13.41
N ASP A 241 -2.75 2.39 -13.40
CA ASP A 241 -1.38 2.94 -13.52
C ASP A 241 -0.60 2.83 -12.21
N GLY A 242 -1.30 2.91 -11.07
CA GLY A 242 -0.71 2.82 -9.73
C GLY A 242 -0.58 1.41 -9.20
N ILE A 243 -1.59 0.58 -9.36
CA ILE A 243 -1.59 -0.85 -8.99
C ILE A 243 -2.18 -1.66 -10.13
N GLY A 244 -1.57 -2.81 -10.40
CA GLY A 244 -2.09 -3.80 -11.31
C GLY A 244 -2.20 -5.17 -10.62
N GLY A 245 -2.84 -6.12 -11.30
CA GLY A 245 -2.99 -7.45 -10.73
C GLY A 245 -3.55 -8.48 -11.71
N ILE A 246 -3.77 -9.68 -11.20
CA ILE A 246 -4.40 -10.78 -11.92
C ILE A 246 -5.85 -10.96 -11.47
N ILE A 247 -6.68 -11.49 -12.34
CA ILE A 247 -8.04 -11.89 -11.96
C ILE A 247 -7.95 -13.04 -10.95
N THR A 248 -8.59 -12.87 -9.82
CA THR A 248 -8.67 -13.85 -8.73
C THR A 248 -10.10 -13.88 -8.18
N LYS A 249 -10.35 -14.75 -7.21
CA LYS A 249 -11.62 -14.75 -6.46
C LYS A 249 -11.54 -13.78 -5.27
N GLY A 250 -12.69 -13.47 -4.70
CA GLY A 250 -12.76 -12.78 -3.41
C GLY A 250 -12.33 -13.69 -2.25
N THR A 251 -12.44 -13.18 -1.03
CA THR A 251 -12.05 -13.93 0.19
C THR A 251 -13.18 -14.01 1.22
N MET A 252 -14.34 -13.39 0.97
CA MET A 252 -15.48 -13.41 1.88
C MET A 252 -16.24 -14.74 1.79
N TYR A 253 -16.48 -15.35 2.93
CA TYR A 253 -17.41 -16.48 3.04
C TYR A 253 -18.83 -15.96 3.27
N VAL A 254 -19.78 -16.58 2.57
CA VAL A 254 -21.22 -16.34 2.74
C VAL A 254 -21.84 -17.61 3.28
N GLY A 255 -22.53 -17.54 4.39
CA GLY A 255 -23.17 -18.69 5.04
C GLY A 255 -24.67 -18.47 5.25
N PHE A 256 -25.41 -19.59 5.41
CA PHE A 256 -26.84 -19.66 5.65
C PHE A 256 -27.15 -20.83 6.60
N PRO A 257 -28.11 -20.72 7.52
CA PRO A 257 -28.83 -19.51 7.90
C PRO A 257 -28.02 -18.62 8.85
N ARG A 258 -28.46 -17.39 9.00
CA ARG A 258 -28.05 -16.52 10.09
C ARG A 258 -28.87 -16.88 11.33
N GLU A 259 -28.19 -17.24 12.44
CA GLU A 259 -28.79 -17.38 13.76
C GLU A 259 -28.99 -16.04 14.45
#